data_ee006f58abef33dcb41ef3dd1955dada
#
_entry.id   ee006f58abef33dcb41ef3dd1955dada
#
_cell.length_a   1.000
_cell.length_b   1.000
_cell.length_c   1.000
_cell.angle_alpha   90.00
_cell.angle_beta   90.00
_cell.angle_gamma   90.00
#
_symmetry.space_group_name_H-M   'P 1'
#
loop_
_entity.id
_entity.type
_entity.pdbx_description
1 polymer ?
#
loop_
_entity_poly.entity_id
_entity_poly.type
_entity_poly.pdbx_seq_one_letter_code
_entity_poly.pdbx_strand_id
1 'polypeptide(L)'
;MRQNFEQIRPMLSDKADLLQVDALEAWTESSFARLQPLLDQRAANGSIRECHGDIHLGNATLLNGDVVLFDCIEFNEPFRLIDIASDAAFLAMDLEDRDLKPLSRRFINAWLEHTGDYAALDLLNFYKAYRALVRAKVSLFRLGQEQQMGL
;
A
#
# COMPACT_ATOMS: atom_id res chain seq x y z
N MET A 1 2.77 -10.96 0.45
CA MET A 1 1.49 -10.71 1.11
C MET A 1 1.17 -11.68 2.24
N ARG A 2 1.25 -13.00 2.03
CA ARG A 2 1.03 -14.00 3.10
C ARG A 2 1.86 -13.76 4.35
N GLN A 3 3.13 -13.44 4.20
CA GLN A 3 4.03 -13.12 5.31
C GLN A 3 3.51 -12.01 6.23
N ASN A 4 2.81 -11.01 5.68
CA ASN A 4 2.22 -9.95 6.49
C ASN A 4 1.12 -10.49 7.43
N PHE A 5 0.27 -11.40 6.95
CA PHE A 5 -0.75 -12.04 7.77
C PHE A 5 -0.13 -12.92 8.86
N GLU A 6 0.89 -13.70 8.53
CA GLU A 6 1.63 -14.53 9.49
C GLU A 6 2.26 -13.69 10.60
N GLN A 7 2.76 -12.50 10.27
CA GLN A 7 3.39 -11.58 11.23
C GLN A 7 2.37 -10.80 12.08
N ILE A 8 1.18 -10.50 11.54
CA ILE A 8 0.15 -9.74 12.24
C ILE A 8 -0.61 -10.61 13.25
N ARG A 9 -0.97 -11.83 12.89
CA ARG A 9 -1.81 -12.71 13.73
C ARG A 9 -1.33 -12.85 15.17
N PRO A 10 -0.05 -13.10 15.45
CA PRO A 10 0.44 -13.23 16.83
C PRO A 10 0.33 -11.96 17.66
N MET A 11 0.21 -10.80 17.01
CA MET A 11 0.12 -9.49 17.69
C MET A 11 -1.32 -9.09 18.02
N LEU A 12 -2.31 -9.86 17.57
CA LEU A 12 -3.72 -9.62 17.81
C LEU A 12 -4.26 -10.59 18.85
N SER A 13 -4.97 -10.08 19.85
CA SER A 13 -5.62 -10.86 20.91
C SER A 13 -7.14 -10.81 20.82
N ASP A 14 -7.70 -9.81 20.17
CA ASP A 14 -9.14 -9.66 20.01
C ASP A 14 -9.67 -10.63 18.94
N LYS A 15 -10.72 -11.38 19.29
CA LYS A 15 -11.35 -12.33 18.38
C LYS A 15 -11.97 -11.66 17.16
N ALA A 16 -12.54 -10.46 17.32
CA ALA A 16 -13.13 -9.71 16.22
C ALA A 16 -12.07 -9.28 15.22
N ASP A 17 -10.90 -8.83 15.69
CA ASP A 17 -9.77 -8.46 14.83
C ASP A 17 -9.24 -9.67 14.06
N LEU A 18 -9.10 -10.83 14.72
CA LEU A 18 -8.68 -12.07 14.07
C LEU A 18 -9.66 -12.52 12.98
N LEU A 19 -10.96 -12.37 13.18
CA LEU A 19 -11.97 -12.67 12.16
C LEU A 19 -11.87 -11.71 10.96
N GLN A 20 -11.59 -10.44 11.20
CA GLN A 20 -11.35 -9.48 10.11
C GLN A 20 -10.09 -9.83 9.31
N VAL A 21 -9.03 -10.23 9.98
CA VAL A 21 -7.80 -10.68 9.33
C VAL A 21 -8.06 -11.93 8.48
N ASP A 22 -8.83 -12.90 8.98
CA ASP A 22 -9.20 -14.09 8.23
C ASP A 22 -10.00 -13.75 6.96
N ALA A 23 -10.96 -12.85 7.07
CA ALA A 23 -11.77 -12.39 5.93
C ALA A 23 -10.91 -11.65 4.90
N LEU A 24 -10.00 -10.80 5.35
CA LEU A 24 -9.09 -10.05 4.47
C LEU A 24 -8.11 -10.98 3.77
N GLU A 25 -7.58 -11.99 4.46
CA GLU A 25 -6.68 -12.97 3.85
C GLU A 25 -7.39 -13.78 2.77
N ALA A 26 -8.60 -14.25 3.03
CA ALA A 26 -9.40 -14.99 2.06
C ALA A 26 -9.72 -14.13 0.82
N TRP A 27 -10.11 -12.87 1.02
CA TRP A 27 -10.32 -11.92 -0.07
C TRP A 27 -9.04 -11.65 -0.87
N THR A 28 -7.92 -11.51 -0.18
CA THR A 28 -6.60 -11.29 -0.80
C THR A 28 -6.20 -12.45 -1.68
N GLU A 29 -6.35 -13.69 -1.20
CA GLU A 29 -5.99 -14.88 -1.95
C GLU A 29 -6.87 -15.06 -3.20
N SER A 30 -8.18 -14.87 -3.07
CA SER A 30 -9.11 -14.95 -4.21
C SER A 30 -8.85 -13.82 -5.21
N SER A 31 -8.57 -12.62 -4.76
CA SER A 31 -8.24 -11.48 -5.61
C SER A 31 -6.92 -11.71 -6.35
N PHE A 32 -5.91 -12.22 -5.68
CA PHE A 32 -4.62 -12.53 -6.31
C PHE A 32 -4.79 -13.56 -7.43
N ALA A 33 -5.53 -14.65 -7.18
CA ALA A 33 -5.79 -15.67 -8.20
C ALA A 33 -6.50 -15.09 -9.43
N ARG A 34 -7.49 -14.22 -9.22
CA ARG A 34 -8.23 -13.54 -10.30
C ARG A 34 -7.38 -12.54 -11.07
N LEU A 35 -6.50 -11.82 -10.37
CA LEU A 35 -5.69 -10.73 -10.94
C LEU A 35 -4.34 -11.21 -11.50
N GLN A 36 -3.95 -12.45 -11.26
CA GLN A 36 -2.64 -12.98 -11.67
C GLN A 36 -2.33 -12.75 -13.16
N PRO A 37 -3.24 -12.99 -14.12
CA PRO A 37 -2.95 -12.72 -15.53
C PRO A 37 -2.60 -11.26 -15.80
N LEU A 38 -3.29 -10.32 -15.14
CA LEU A 38 -2.99 -8.89 -15.25
C LEU A 38 -1.66 -8.53 -14.61
N LEU A 39 -1.34 -9.10 -13.44
CA LEU A 39 -0.05 -8.91 -12.77
C LEU A 39 1.11 -9.39 -13.65
N ASP A 40 0.97 -10.57 -14.26
CA ASP A 40 1.98 -11.13 -15.17
C ASP A 40 2.15 -10.26 -16.42
N GLN A 41 1.05 -9.76 -17.00
CA GLN A 41 1.10 -8.84 -18.13
C GLN A 41 1.82 -7.54 -17.77
N ARG A 42 1.57 -6.99 -16.59
CA ARG A 42 2.21 -5.77 -16.11
C ARG A 42 3.70 -5.96 -15.85
N ALA A 43 4.10 -7.11 -15.34
CA ALA A 43 5.51 -7.46 -15.19
C ALA A 43 6.22 -7.53 -16.55
N ALA A 44 5.53 -8.01 -17.60
CA ALA A 44 6.09 -8.13 -18.95
C ALA A 44 6.10 -6.80 -19.74
N ASN A 45 5.16 -5.87 -19.46
CA ASN A 45 4.97 -4.65 -20.26
C ASN A 45 5.70 -3.40 -19.75
N GLY A 46 6.55 -3.54 -18.73
CA GLY A 46 7.32 -2.43 -18.18
C GLY A 46 6.60 -1.61 -17.11
N SER A 47 5.52 -2.12 -16.51
CA SER A 47 4.84 -1.47 -15.38
C SER A 47 5.61 -1.61 -14.06
N ILE A 48 6.54 -2.57 -13.96
CA ILE A 48 7.44 -2.71 -12.82
C ILE A 48 8.63 -1.79 -13.06
N ARG A 49 8.78 -0.80 -12.19
CA ARG A 49 9.81 0.24 -12.32
C ARG A 49 10.43 0.56 -10.97
N GLU A 50 11.54 1.29 -11.03
CA GLU A 50 12.10 1.91 -9.84
C GLU A 50 11.16 3.01 -9.35
N CYS A 51 10.57 2.79 -8.18
CA CYS A 51 9.57 3.66 -7.57
C CYS A 51 10.08 4.26 -6.28
N HIS A 52 9.29 5.17 -5.69
CA HIS A 52 9.55 5.71 -4.35
C HIS A 52 9.45 4.60 -3.28
N GLY A 53 8.42 3.80 -3.36
CA GLY A 53 8.18 2.64 -2.49
C GLY A 53 7.47 2.97 -1.17
N ASP A 54 7.40 4.23 -0.78
CA ASP A 54 6.84 4.66 0.52
C ASP A 54 6.09 6.00 0.42
N ILE A 55 5.27 6.17 -0.62
CA ILE A 55 4.52 7.41 -0.86
C ILE A 55 3.30 7.48 0.05
N HIS A 56 3.46 8.19 1.15
CA HIS A 56 2.39 8.60 2.05
C HIS A 56 2.60 10.05 2.47
N LEU A 57 1.60 10.69 3.07
CA LEU A 57 1.66 12.12 3.42
C LEU A 57 2.79 12.46 4.41
N GLY A 58 3.23 11.49 5.23
CA GLY A 58 4.39 11.66 6.10
C GLY A 58 5.72 11.87 5.36
N ASN A 59 5.80 11.48 4.09
CA ASN A 59 6.97 11.65 3.22
C ASN A 59 6.75 12.70 2.11
N ALA A 60 5.83 13.62 2.33
CA ALA A 60 5.57 14.74 1.45
C ALA A 60 5.61 16.06 2.22
N THR A 61 6.13 17.09 1.59
CA THR A 61 6.18 18.44 2.16
C THR A 61 5.98 19.50 1.09
N LEU A 62 5.70 20.72 1.51
CA LEU A 62 5.71 21.89 0.64
C LEU A 62 7.06 22.60 0.74
N LEU A 63 7.70 22.81 -0.40
CA LEU A 63 8.93 23.56 -0.52
C LEU A 63 8.75 24.63 -1.60
N ASN A 64 8.78 25.90 -1.20
CA ASN A 64 8.55 27.03 -2.11
C ASN A 64 7.24 26.95 -2.91
N GLY A 65 6.18 26.40 -2.30
CA GLY A 65 4.86 26.21 -2.93
C GLY A 65 4.69 24.94 -3.75
N ASP A 66 5.76 24.17 -3.94
CA ASP A 66 5.72 22.89 -4.65
C ASP A 66 5.66 21.70 -3.68
N VAL A 67 4.92 20.67 -4.07
CA VAL A 67 4.92 19.40 -3.33
C VAL A 67 6.18 18.62 -3.66
N VAL A 68 6.93 18.25 -2.61
CA VAL A 68 8.16 17.47 -2.73
C VAL A 68 8.00 16.18 -1.94
N LEU A 69 8.35 15.06 -2.56
CA LEU A 69 8.42 13.75 -1.93
C LEU A 69 9.86 13.48 -1.47
N PHE A 70 10.02 12.86 -0.30
CA PHE A 70 11.31 12.48 0.27
C PHE A 70 11.25 11.09 0.91
N ASP A 71 12.35 10.60 1.47
CA ASP A 71 12.48 9.30 2.13
C ASP A 71 12.00 8.12 1.28
N CYS A 72 12.45 8.04 0.03
CA CYS A 72 12.21 6.86 -0.80
C CYS A 72 12.97 5.64 -0.25
N ILE A 73 12.49 4.46 -0.64
CA ILE A 73 13.16 3.20 -0.31
C ILE A 73 14.47 3.08 -1.10
N GLU A 74 15.62 3.09 -0.42
CA GLU A 74 16.94 2.98 -1.03
C GLU A 74 17.64 1.66 -0.68
N PHE A 75 17.33 1.09 0.49
CA PHE A 75 18.04 -0.02 1.12
C PHE A 75 17.54 -1.41 0.68
N ASN A 76 16.44 -1.51 -0.02
CA ASN A 76 15.82 -2.79 -0.39
C ASN A 76 15.25 -2.71 -1.82
N GLU A 77 15.98 -3.30 -2.76
CA GLU A 77 15.62 -3.30 -4.18
C GLU A 77 14.23 -3.91 -4.46
N PRO A 78 13.83 -5.06 -3.89
CA PRO A 78 12.49 -5.60 -4.08
C PRO A 78 11.34 -4.69 -3.61
N PHE A 79 11.59 -3.78 -2.68
CA PHE A 79 10.60 -2.79 -2.24
C PHE A 79 10.58 -1.52 -3.09
N ARG A 80 11.60 -1.32 -3.91
CA ARG A 80 11.75 -0.18 -4.81
C ARG A 80 11.34 -0.52 -6.25
N LEU A 81 11.66 -1.74 -6.72
CA LEU A 81 11.26 -2.25 -8.04
C LEU A 81 9.87 -2.88 -7.93
N ILE A 82 8.85 -2.06 -8.12
CA ILE A 82 7.44 -2.43 -7.92
C ILE A 82 6.57 -1.91 -9.07
N ASP A 83 5.35 -2.41 -9.12
CA ASP A 83 4.34 -1.87 -10.01
C ASP A 83 4.07 -0.40 -9.67
N ILE A 84 4.09 0.47 -10.66
CA ILE A 84 3.80 1.90 -10.48
C ILE A 84 2.42 2.13 -9.87
N ALA A 85 1.45 1.25 -10.14
CA ALA A 85 0.12 1.32 -9.54
C ALA A 85 0.14 1.06 -8.03
N SER A 86 1.06 0.23 -7.55
CA SER A 86 1.26 -0.01 -6.11
C SER A 86 1.75 1.25 -5.39
N ASP A 87 2.62 2.02 -6.01
CA ASP A 87 3.10 3.29 -5.46
C ASP A 87 1.96 4.32 -5.37
N ALA A 88 1.19 4.50 -6.45
CA ALA A 88 0.02 5.37 -6.47
C ALA A 88 -1.06 4.93 -5.46
N ALA A 89 -1.31 3.62 -5.35
CA ALA A 89 -2.27 3.06 -4.41
C ALA A 89 -1.91 3.36 -2.95
N PHE A 90 -0.63 3.47 -2.62
CA PHE A 90 -0.20 3.80 -1.26
C PHE A 90 -0.68 5.18 -0.85
N LEU A 91 -0.45 6.21 -1.67
CA LEU A 91 -0.92 7.56 -1.37
C LEU A 91 -2.45 7.63 -1.35
N ALA A 92 -3.12 6.97 -2.29
CA ALA A 92 -4.59 6.91 -2.31
C ALA A 92 -5.13 6.30 -1.01
N MET A 93 -4.57 5.20 -0.55
CA MET A 93 -4.93 4.55 0.71
C MET A 93 -4.68 5.48 1.91
N ASP A 94 -3.54 6.14 1.98
CA ASP A 94 -3.20 7.03 3.08
C ASP A 94 -4.16 8.24 3.15
N LEU A 95 -4.53 8.79 2.01
CA LEU A 95 -5.55 9.85 1.94
C LEU A 95 -6.93 9.35 2.44
N GLU A 96 -7.32 8.14 2.05
CA GLU A 96 -8.59 7.53 2.47
C GLU A 96 -8.62 7.22 3.97
N ASP A 97 -7.51 6.75 4.53
CA ASP A 97 -7.34 6.50 5.96
C ASP A 97 -7.47 7.79 6.79
N ARG A 98 -7.10 8.92 6.21
CA ARG A 98 -7.26 10.26 6.81
C ARG A 98 -8.61 10.92 6.53
N ASP A 99 -9.56 10.15 6.01
CA ASP A 99 -10.92 10.61 5.64
C ASP A 99 -10.94 11.64 4.50
N LEU A 100 -9.90 11.65 3.67
CA LEU A 100 -9.72 12.55 2.54
C LEU A 100 -10.06 11.86 1.21
N LYS A 101 -11.16 11.13 1.16
CA LYS A 101 -11.60 10.39 -0.03
C LYS A 101 -11.72 11.23 -1.30
N PRO A 102 -12.25 12.47 -1.26
CA PRO A 102 -12.29 13.31 -2.47
C PRO A 102 -10.89 13.62 -3.03
N LEU A 103 -9.90 13.81 -2.17
CA LEU A 103 -8.51 14.03 -2.59
C LEU A 103 -7.88 12.77 -3.17
N SER A 104 -8.17 11.62 -2.59
CA SER A 104 -7.74 10.32 -3.16
C SER A 104 -8.25 10.14 -4.59
N ARG A 105 -9.54 10.38 -4.82
CA ARG A 105 -10.15 10.30 -6.15
C ARG A 105 -9.54 11.28 -7.14
N ARG A 106 -9.32 12.52 -6.71
CA ARG A 106 -8.68 13.55 -7.54
C ARG A 106 -7.26 13.16 -7.92
N PHE A 107 -6.50 12.66 -6.97
CA PHE A 107 -5.14 12.17 -7.20
C PHE A 107 -5.11 11.02 -8.20
N ILE A 108 -5.94 9.98 -8.01
CA ILE A 108 -5.99 8.84 -8.92
C ILE A 108 -6.44 9.25 -10.32
N ASN A 109 -7.43 10.12 -10.45
CA ASN A 109 -7.86 10.61 -11.76
C ASN A 109 -6.72 11.35 -12.48
N ALA A 110 -6.02 12.24 -11.80
CA ALA A 110 -4.87 12.95 -12.37
C ALA A 110 -3.74 11.99 -12.77
N TRP A 111 -3.47 10.99 -11.92
CA TRP A 111 -2.47 9.96 -12.21
C TRP A 111 -2.83 9.14 -13.45
N LEU A 112 -4.11 8.73 -13.59
CA LEU A 112 -4.60 8.00 -14.76
C LEU A 112 -4.52 8.84 -16.04
N GLU A 113 -4.91 10.10 -15.98
CA GLU A 113 -4.82 11.02 -17.13
C GLU A 113 -3.36 11.24 -17.56
N HIS A 114 -2.44 11.35 -16.61
CA HIS A 114 -1.04 11.58 -16.88
C HIS A 114 -0.31 10.34 -17.41
N THR A 115 -0.61 9.18 -16.87
CA THR A 115 0.07 7.92 -17.22
C THR A 115 -0.62 7.17 -18.37
N GLY A 116 -1.91 7.35 -18.56
CA GLY A 116 -2.73 6.55 -19.47
C GLY A 116 -2.94 5.10 -19.01
N ASP A 117 -2.55 4.76 -17.80
CA ASP A 117 -2.54 3.40 -17.27
C ASP A 117 -3.89 3.02 -16.63
N TYR A 118 -4.95 3.01 -17.44
CA TYR A 118 -6.30 2.72 -16.96
C TYR A 118 -6.50 1.25 -16.55
N ALA A 119 -5.67 0.33 -17.03
CA ALA A 119 -5.68 -1.06 -16.59
C ALA A 119 -5.33 -1.20 -15.09
N ALA A 120 -4.60 -0.25 -14.53
CA ALA A 120 -4.28 -0.21 -13.10
C ALA A 120 -5.51 -0.12 -12.19
N LEU A 121 -6.66 0.36 -12.69
CA LEU A 121 -7.91 0.43 -11.91
C LEU A 121 -8.35 -0.92 -11.37
N ASP A 122 -8.13 -2.00 -12.11
CA ASP A 122 -8.50 -3.35 -11.68
C ASP A 122 -7.63 -3.85 -10.52
N LEU A 123 -6.44 -3.27 -10.35
CA LEU A 123 -5.49 -3.61 -9.28
C LEU A 123 -5.55 -2.66 -8.09
N LEU A 124 -6.20 -1.52 -8.22
CA LEU A 124 -6.10 -0.44 -7.25
C LEU A 124 -6.54 -0.87 -5.85
N ASN A 125 -7.68 -1.53 -5.73
CA ASN A 125 -8.17 -2.01 -4.43
C ASN A 125 -7.29 -3.09 -3.83
N PHE A 126 -6.74 -3.97 -4.65
CA PHE A 126 -5.81 -4.99 -4.22
C PHE A 126 -4.53 -4.37 -3.64
N TYR A 127 -3.95 -3.41 -4.33
CA TYR A 127 -2.75 -2.71 -3.85
C TYR A 127 -3.04 -1.82 -2.64
N LYS A 128 -4.19 -1.14 -2.58
CA LYS A 128 -4.59 -0.37 -1.38
C LYS A 128 -4.70 -1.27 -0.16
N ALA A 129 -5.33 -2.42 -0.29
CA ALA A 129 -5.43 -3.39 0.81
C ALA A 129 -4.05 -3.89 1.25
N TYR A 130 -3.17 -4.18 0.32
CA TYR A 130 -1.79 -4.56 0.62
C TYR A 130 -1.04 -3.47 1.41
N ARG A 131 -1.14 -2.23 0.96
CA ARG A 131 -0.49 -1.09 1.64
C ARG A 131 -1.07 -0.82 3.02
N ALA A 132 -2.38 -0.92 3.18
CA ALA A 132 -3.05 -0.81 4.48
C ALA A 132 -2.58 -1.90 5.45
N LEU A 133 -2.43 -3.13 4.97
CA LEU A 133 -1.93 -4.26 5.75
C LEU A 133 -0.49 -4.03 6.24
N VAL A 134 0.38 -3.53 5.37
CA VAL A 134 1.77 -3.18 5.72
C VAL A 134 1.80 -2.09 6.79
N ARG A 135 0.96 -1.06 6.67
CA ARG A 135 0.84 0.02 7.67
C ARG A 135 0.33 -0.51 9.01
N ALA A 136 -0.67 -1.37 9.00
CA ALA A 136 -1.19 -2.01 10.21
C ALA A 136 -0.08 -2.82 10.91
N LYS A 137 0.69 -3.59 10.16
CA LYS A 137 1.82 -4.35 10.70
C LYS A 137 2.86 -3.45 11.37
N VAL A 138 3.27 -2.39 10.71
CA VAL A 138 4.25 -1.42 11.25
C VAL A 138 3.72 -0.76 12.52
N SER A 139 2.44 -0.38 12.54
CA SER A 139 1.78 0.20 13.72
C SER A 139 1.76 -0.77 14.89
N LEU A 140 1.45 -2.04 14.65
CA LEU A 140 1.44 -3.08 15.69
C LEU A 140 2.85 -3.34 16.25
N PHE A 141 3.88 -3.37 15.42
CA PHE A 141 5.26 -3.48 15.88
C PHE A 141 5.65 -2.32 16.77
N ARG A 142 5.27 -1.10 16.41
CA ARG A 142 5.54 0.10 17.21
C ARG A 142 4.86 0.02 18.58
N LEU A 143 3.59 -0.35 18.62
CA LEU A 143 2.85 -0.53 19.87
C LEU A 143 3.52 -1.59 20.78
N GLY A 144 3.97 -2.70 20.20
CA GLY A 144 4.68 -3.74 20.94
C GLY A 144 5.99 -3.24 21.55
N GLN A 145 6.75 -2.43 20.82
CA GLN A 145 7.98 -1.80 21.31
C GLN A 145 7.69 -0.81 22.44
N GLU A 146 6.69 0.04 22.30
CA GLU A 146 6.29 1.01 23.33
C GLU A 146 5.86 0.30 24.62
N GLN A 147 5.11 -0.79 24.54
CA GLN A 147 4.72 -1.61 25.69
C GLN A 147 5.93 -2.23 26.40
N GLN A 148 6.91 -2.73 25.64
CA GLN A 148 8.16 -3.28 26.21
C GLN A 148 9.02 -2.23 26.89
N MET A 149 8.98 -1.00 26.41
CA MET A 149 9.71 0.14 26.98
C MET A 149 8.99 0.79 28.17
N GLY A 150 7.78 0.35 28.51
CA GLY A 150 6.98 0.89 29.60
C GLY A 150 6.40 2.28 29.31
N LEU A 151 6.22 2.60 28.06
CA LEU A 151 5.63 3.86 27.61
C LEU A 151 4.12 3.77 27.41
#